data_52017ab05e025cb28b2fa14eb651a9ec
#
_entry.id   52017ab05e025cb28b2fa14eb651a9ec
#
_cell.length_a   1.000
_cell.length_b   1.000
_cell.length_c   1.000
_cell.angle_alpha   90.00
_cell.angle_beta   90.00
_cell.angle_gamma   90.00
#
_symmetry.space_group_name_H-M   'P 1'
#
loop_
_entity.id
_entity.type
_entity.pdbx_description
1 polymer ?
#
loop_
_entity_poly.entity_id
_entity_poly.type
_entity_poly.pdbx_seq_one_letter_code
_entity_poly.pdbx_strand_id
1 'polypeptide(L)'
;MEKTILVGLVNRNQDHKKCQEYLDELEFLSFTAGGTVAQRFTQRIENPNPATLIGKGKMDEISTFVKAMDIQTIIFDDELSPAQEKNISKILKIKVLDRTNLILDIFAQRAKTSYARTQVELAQCQYLLPRLRGMWTHLERQKGGIGMRGPGETEIETDRRIVRDKIALLKSKIKTIDKQMSVQRGNRGKLIRTALVGYTNVGKSTLMNSISKSSVFAEDKLFATLDTTTRKVVIGNLPFLLGDTVG
;
A
#
# COMPACT_ATOMS: atom_id res chain seq x y z
N MET A 1 10.88 -16.03 -6.06
CA MET A 1 10.78 -14.66 -5.53
C MET A 1 10.95 -13.68 -6.69
N GLU A 2 10.13 -12.65 -6.76
CA GLU A 2 10.15 -11.64 -7.82
C GLU A 2 11.35 -10.70 -7.63
N LYS A 3 12.20 -10.55 -8.67
CA LYS A 3 13.37 -9.66 -8.59
C LYS A 3 12.93 -8.21 -8.69
N THR A 4 13.26 -7.41 -7.69
CA THR A 4 12.86 -6.01 -7.57
C THR A 4 14.05 -5.07 -7.51
N ILE A 5 13.85 -3.82 -7.90
CA ILE A 5 14.75 -2.71 -7.63
C ILE A 5 14.00 -1.60 -6.89
N LEU A 6 14.71 -0.86 -6.05
CA LEU A 6 14.16 0.23 -5.27
C LEU A 6 14.70 1.56 -5.76
N VAL A 7 13.86 2.59 -5.71
CA VAL A 7 14.22 3.97 -6.09
C VAL A 7 13.79 4.93 -4.99
N GLY A 8 14.74 5.74 -4.50
CA GLY A 8 14.48 6.79 -3.51
C GLY A 8 15.03 8.14 -3.98
N LEU A 9 14.34 9.22 -3.59
CA LEU A 9 14.76 10.57 -3.87
C LEU A 9 15.44 11.21 -2.66
N VAL A 10 16.51 11.96 -2.93
CA VAL A 10 17.17 12.83 -1.96
C VAL A 10 16.84 14.27 -2.33
N ASN A 11 16.21 15.01 -1.41
CA ASN A 11 15.82 16.41 -1.61
C ASN A 11 16.14 17.24 -0.36
N ARG A 12 15.73 18.52 -0.34
CA ARG A 12 15.99 19.42 0.82
C ARG A 12 15.35 18.95 2.13
N ASN A 13 14.22 18.25 2.06
CA ASN A 13 13.48 17.77 3.24
C ASN A 13 13.89 16.36 3.66
N GLN A 14 14.58 15.64 2.78
CA GLN A 14 14.99 14.25 2.93
C GLN A 14 16.46 14.12 2.53
N ASP A 15 17.32 14.16 3.53
CA ASP A 15 18.76 14.00 3.34
C ASP A 15 19.11 12.54 2.93
N HIS A 16 20.37 12.32 2.59
CA HIS A 16 20.84 11.00 2.15
C HIS A 16 20.63 9.92 3.23
N LYS A 17 20.80 10.27 4.51
CA LYS A 17 20.65 9.33 5.61
C LYS A 17 19.20 8.87 5.76
N LYS A 18 18.26 9.82 5.79
CA LYS A 18 16.82 9.50 5.82
C LYS A 18 16.37 8.71 4.59
N CYS A 19 16.89 9.04 3.41
CA CYS A 19 16.60 8.27 2.20
C CYS A 19 17.05 6.80 2.34
N GLN A 20 18.22 6.54 2.93
CA GLN A 20 18.68 5.18 3.19
C GLN A 20 17.80 4.46 4.21
N GLU A 21 17.43 5.12 5.31
CA GLU A 21 16.50 4.56 6.31
C GLU A 21 15.14 4.17 5.67
N TYR A 22 14.60 5.00 4.78
CA TYR A 22 13.37 4.70 4.06
C TYR A 22 13.53 3.57 3.05
N LEU A 23 14.67 3.48 2.36
CA LEU A 23 14.96 2.37 1.46
C LEU A 23 15.19 1.06 2.23
N ASP A 24 15.77 1.10 3.43
CA ASP A 24 15.87 -0.07 4.31
C ASP A 24 14.48 -0.61 4.68
N GLU A 25 13.56 0.29 5.05
CA GLU A 25 12.18 -0.08 5.33
C GLU A 25 11.47 -0.60 4.06
N LEU A 26 11.65 0.07 2.91
CA LEU A 26 11.06 -0.33 1.63
C LEU A 26 11.55 -1.71 1.17
N GLU A 27 12.82 -2.04 1.41
CA GLU A 27 13.37 -3.38 1.17
C GLU A 27 12.69 -4.42 2.05
N PHE A 28 12.51 -4.11 3.33
CA PHE A 28 11.81 -5.01 4.23
C PHE A 28 10.32 -5.19 3.86
N LEU A 29 9.66 -4.14 3.37
CA LEU A 29 8.32 -4.22 2.78
C LEU A 29 8.31 -5.12 1.54
N SER A 30 9.26 -4.94 0.63
CA SER A 30 9.41 -5.77 -0.57
C SER A 30 9.59 -7.24 -0.21
N PHE A 31 10.47 -7.55 0.74
CA PHE A 31 10.66 -8.90 1.26
C PHE A 31 9.37 -9.46 1.86
N THR A 32 8.63 -8.65 2.63
CA THR A 32 7.34 -9.04 3.22
C THR A 32 6.29 -9.39 2.16
N ALA A 33 6.33 -8.72 1.00
CA ALA A 33 5.47 -9.01 -0.15
C ALA A 33 5.95 -10.18 -1.02
N GLY A 34 7.12 -10.78 -0.72
CA GLY A 34 7.69 -11.91 -1.46
C GLY A 34 8.66 -11.51 -2.57
N GLY A 35 9.11 -10.24 -2.60
CA GLY A 35 10.13 -9.74 -3.51
C GLY A 35 11.56 -9.96 -2.98
N THR A 36 12.54 -9.88 -3.88
CA THR A 36 13.97 -9.87 -3.55
C THR A 36 14.61 -8.66 -4.21
N VAL A 37 15.22 -7.79 -3.42
CA VAL A 37 15.82 -6.55 -3.91
C VAL A 37 17.21 -6.84 -4.49
N ALA A 38 17.40 -6.56 -5.78
CA ALA A 38 18.64 -6.72 -6.49
C ALA A 38 19.55 -5.48 -6.38
N GLN A 39 18.95 -4.28 -6.39
CA GLN A 39 19.68 -3.02 -6.37
C GLN A 39 18.81 -1.88 -5.84
N ARG A 40 19.44 -0.91 -5.18
CA ARG A 40 18.84 0.37 -4.76
C ARG A 40 19.42 1.49 -5.61
N PHE A 41 18.56 2.37 -6.10
CA PHE A 41 18.92 3.56 -6.85
C PHE A 41 18.50 4.78 -6.05
N THR A 42 19.38 5.77 -5.98
CA THR A 42 19.06 7.07 -5.38
C THR A 42 19.34 8.18 -6.38
N GLN A 43 18.57 9.24 -6.33
CA GLN A 43 18.84 10.45 -7.09
C GLN A 43 18.63 11.68 -6.23
N ARG A 44 19.61 12.58 -6.22
CA ARG A 44 19.43 13.90 -5.65
C ARG A 44 18.73 14.79 -6.68
N ILE A 45 17.53 15.28 -6.32
CA ILE A 45 16.73 16.13 -7.19
C ILE A 45 15.92 17.10 -6.33
N GLU A 46 15.95 18.38 -6.67
CA GLU A 46 15.18 19.41 -5.94
C GLU A 46 13.73 19.47 -6.44
N ASN A 47 13.55 19.35 -7.75
CA ASN A 47 12.24 19.34 -8.40
C ASN A 47 12.04 18.03 -9.13
N PRO A 48 11.23 17.09 -8.60
CA PRO A 48 10.94 15.83 -9.25
C PRO A 48 10.41 16.02 -10.68
N ASN A 49 10.83 15.15 -11.60
CA ASN A 49 10.39 15.22 -12.98
C ASN A 49 8.87 14.91 -13.05
N PRO A 50 8.06 15.80 -13.64
CA PRO A 50 6.61 15.59 -13.72
C PRO A 50 6.21 14.38 -14.57
N ALA A 51 7.07 13.91 -15.48
CA ALA A 51 6.79 12.77 -16.35
C ALA A 51 7.24 11.43 -15.78
N THR A 52 8.35 11.39 -15.04
CA THR A 52 9.01 10.12 -14.63
C THR A 52 9.50 10.11 -13.18
N LEU A 53 9.21 11.15 -12.40
CA LEU A 53 9.70 11.39 -11.04
C LEU A 53 11.22 11.64 -10.99
N ILE A 54 12.02 10.79 -11.66
CA ILE A 54 13.48 10.86 -11.77
C ILE A 54 13.92 11.45 -13.10
N GLY A 55 15.16 11.93 -13.17
CA GLY A 55 15.74 12.50 -14.38
C GLY A 55 16.03 11.45 -15.47
N LYS A 56 16.13 11.91 -16.73
CA LYS A 56 16.33 11.03 -17.90
C LYS A 56 17.59 10.14 -17.75
N GLY A 57 18.73 10.70 -17.36
CA GLY A 57 19.96 9.92 -17.21
C GLY A 57 19.84 8.79 -16.18
N LYS A 58 19.15 9.03 -15.05
CA LYS A 58 18.89 7.98 -14.06
C LYS A 58 17.91 6.93 -14.60
N MET A 59 16.94 7.35 -15.38
CA MET A 59 16.00 6.42 -16.06
C MET A 59 16.71 5.51 -17.07
N ASP A 60 17.67 6.06 -17.84
CA ASP A 60 18.47 5.31 -18.80
C ASP A 60 19.40 4.29 -18.09
N GLU A 61 20.02 4.70 -16.96
CA GLU A 61 20.82 3.81 -16.09
C GLU A 61 19.97 2.64 -15.58
N ILE A 62 18.78 2.93 -15.02
CA ILE A 62 17.86 1.92 -14.54
C ILE A 62 17.39 1.01 -15.67
N SER A 63 17.07 1.55 -16.85
CA SER A 63 16.64 0.77 -18.01
C SER A 63 17.70 -0.23 -18.46
N THR A 64 18.97 0.16 -18.42
CA THR A 64 20.09 -0.71 -18.76
C THR A 64 20.22 -1.84 -17.73
N PHE A 65 20.14 -1.51 -16.44
CA PHE A 65 20.21 -2.49 -15.35
C PHE A 65 19.03 -3.48 -15.39
N VAL A 66 17.81 -3.00 -15.60
CA VAL A 66 16.60 -3.82 -15.70
C VAL A 66 16.75 -4.90 -16.76
N LYS A 67 17.28 -4.55 -17.95
CA LYS A 67 17.50 -5.50 -19.05
C LYS A 67 18.62 -6.48 -18.76
N ALA A 68 19.70 -6.01 -18.13
CA ALA A 68 20.89 -6.86 -17.84
C ALA A 68 20.60 -7.91 -16.77
N MET A 69 19.78 -7.57 -15.75
CA MET A 69 19.54 -8.40 -14.58
C MET A 69 18.18 -9.12 -14.58
N ASP A 70 17.38 -8.97 -15.64
CA ASP A 70 16.04 -9.54 -15.78
C ASP A 70 15.15 -9.16 -14.58
N ILE A 71 15.05 -7.87 -14.33
CA ILE A 71 14.24 -7.30 -13.25
C ILE A 71 12.77 -7.30 -13.66
N GLN A 72 11.88 -7.70 -12.75
CA GLN A 72 10.45 -7.83 -13.00
C GLN A 72 9.66 -6.64 -12.45
N THR A 73 10.14 -6.02 -11.36
CA THR A 73 9.41 -4.96 -10.66
C THR A 73 10.35 -3.84 -10.21
N ILE A 74 9.90 -2.60 -10.36
CA ILE A 74 10.52 -1.40 -9.79
C ILE A 74 9.59 -0.79 -8.75
N ILE A 75 10.14 -0.43 -7.59
CA ILE A 75 9.37 0.14 -6.47
C ILE A 75 9.97 1.49 -6.11
N PHE A 76 9.15 2.54 -6.15
CA PHE A 76 9.50 3.88 -5.72
C PHE A 76 9.10 4.11 -4.27
N ASP A 77 9.97 4.74 -3.49
CA ASP A 77 9.64 5.13 -2.11
C ASP A 77 8.61 6.26 -2.08
N ASP A 78 8.70 7.19 -3.02
CA ASP A 78 7.77 8.29 -3.20
C ASP A 78 6.51 7.86 -3.95
N GLU A 79 5.37 8.51 -3.66
CA GLU A 79 4.11 8.27 -4.38
C GLU A 79 4.21 8.72 -5.83
N LEU A 80 3.79 7.87 -6.76
CA LEU A 80 3.76 8.15 -8.18
C LEU A 80 2.39 8.72 -8.59
N SER A 81 2.40 9.79 -9.39
CA SER A 81 1.20 10.19 -10.11
C SER A 81 0.83 9.14 -11.17
N PRO A 82 -0.46 9.03 -11.55
CA PRO A 82 -0.89 8.10 -12.61
C PRO A 82 -0.14 8.28 -13.93
N ALA A 83 0.25 9.52 -14.25
CA ALA A 83 1.01 9.82 -15.46
C ALA A 83 2.47 9.32 -15.36
N GLN A 84 3.11 9.52 -14.21
CA GLN A 84 4.47 9.02 -13.96
C GLN A 84 4.53 7.49 -14.03
N GLU A 85 3.62 6.80 -13.33
CA GLU A 85 3.53 5.34 -13.35
C GLU A 85 3.39 4.80 -14.78
N LYS A 86 2.46 5.38 -15.56
CA LYS A 86 2.24 5.03 -16.98
C LYS A 86 3.50 5.24 -17.82
N ASN A 87 4.17 6.38 -17.68
CA ASN A 87 5.36 6.71 -18.48
C ASN A 87 6.54 5.79 -18.14
N ILE A 88 6.78 5.56 -16.84
CA ILE A 88 7.84 4.66 -16.38
C ILE A 88 7.58 3.22 -16.88
N SER A 89 6.35 2.73 -16.75
CA SER A 89 5.96 1.40 -17.24
C SER A 89 6.16 1.25 -18.75
N LYS A 90 5.88 2.30 -19.55
CA LYS A 90 6.15 2.30 -21.00
C LYS A 90 7.64 2.22 -21.34
N ILE A 91 8.49 2.91 -20.56
CA ILE A 91 9.93 2.96 -20.79
C ILE A 91 10.58 1.62 -20.40
N LEU A 92 10.28 1.13 -19.19
CA LEU A 92 10.94 -0.02 -18.62
C LEU A 92 10.30 -1.35 -19.02
N LYS A 93 9.01 -1.37 -19.36
CA LYS A 93 8.19 -2.55 -19.70
C LYS A 93 8.16 -3.62 -18.60
N ILE A 94 8.24 -3.18 -17.33
CA ILE A 94 8.13 -3.99 -16.14
C ILE A 94 7.04 -3.46 -15.22
N LYS A 95 6.70 -4.20 -14.17
CA LYS A 95 5.75 -3.76 -13.14
C LYS A 95 6.33 -2.56 -12.38
N VAL A 96 5.53 -1.51 -12.24
CA VAL A 96 5.89 -0.29 -11.50
C VAL A 96 4.99 -0.18 -10.29
N LEU A 97 5.57 -0.03 -9.13
CA LEU A 97 4.87 0.16 -7.87
C LEU A 97 5.41 1.41 -7.17
N ASP A 98 4.61 2.03 -6.33
CA ASP A 98 5.05 2.94 -5.31
C ASP A 98 4.86 2.31 -3.91
N ARG A 99 5.38 2.98 -2.87
CA ARG A 99 5.26 2.52 -1.48
C ARG A 99 3.82 2.27 -1.07
N THR A 100 2.89 3.13 -1.48
CA THR A 100 1.46 3.00 -1.16
C THR A 100 0.86 1.73 -1.75
N ASN A 101 1.14 1.45 -3.03
CA ASN A 101 0.64 0.25 -3.70
C ASN A 101 1.22 -1.02 -3.07
N LEU A 102 2.52 -1.03 -2.77
CA LEU A 102 3.17 -2.16 -2.10
C LEU A 102 2.53 -2.46 -0.73
N ILE A 103 2.26 -1.42 0.07
CA ILE A 103 1.57 -1.58 1.37
C ILE A 103 0.15 -2.12 1.18
N LEU A 104 -0.59 -1.64 0.19
CA LEU A 104 -1.93 -2.14 -0.12
C LEU A 104 -1.91 -3.62 -0.55
N ASP A 105 -0.90 -4.05 -1.29
CA ASP A 105 -0.72 -5.45 -1.67
C ASP A 105 -0.43 -6.33 -0.44
N ILE A 106 0.43 -5.88 0.47
CA ILE A 106 0.70 -6.57 1.74
C ILE A 106 -0.58 -6.68 2.57
N PHE A 107 -1.35 -5.59 2.68
CA PHE A 107 -2.62 -5.59 3.40
C PHE A 107 -3.64 -6.54 2.79
N ALA A 108 -3.73 -6.61 1.46
CA ALA A 108 -4.61 -7.55 0.78
C ALA A 108 -4.28 -9.01 1.08
N GLN A 109 -3.00 -9.35 1.17
CA GLN A 109 -2.55 -10.70 1.52
C GLN A 109 -2.83 -11.05 3.00
N ARG A 110 -2.81 -10.04 3.89
CA ARG A 110 -2.90 -10.25 5.34
C ARG A 110 -4.29 -10.07 5.93
N ALA A 111 -5.21 -9.45 5.23
CA ALA A 111 -6.58 -9.21 5.68
C ALA A 111 -7.33 -10.54 5.88
N LYS A 112 -7.61 -10.92 7.12
CA LYS A 112 -8.32 -12.16 7.49
C LYS A 112 -9.79 -11.94 7.73
N THR A 113 -10.16 -10.83 8.40
CA THR A 113 -11.56 -10.53 8.72
C THR A 113 -12.30 -9.94 7.53
N SER A 114 -13.63 -10.10 7.49
CA SER A 114 -14.48 -9.46 6.48
C SER A 114 -14.35 -7.92 6.51
N TYR A 115 -14.19 -7.36 7.71
CA TYR A 115 -13.99 -5.91 7.90
C TYR A 115 -12.70 -5.43 7.26
N ALA A 116 -11.55 -6.05 7.62
CA ALA A 116 -10.26 -5.70 7.06
C ALA A 116 -10.22 -5.88 5.53
N ARG A 117 -10.73 -7.00 5.01
CA ARG A 117 -10.83 -7.22 3.56
C ARG A 117 -11.61 -6.12 2.86
N THR A 118 -12.76 -5.71 3.43
CA THR A 118 -13.60 -4.65 2.84
C THR A 118 -12.88 -3.30 2.87
N GLN A 119 -12.14 -2.99 3.95
CA GLN A 119 -11.34 -1.76 4.05
C GLN A 119 -10.19 -1.73 3.04
N VAL A 120 -9.43 -2.82 2.92
CA VAL A 120 -8.33 -2.93 1.97
C VAL A 120 -8.83 -2.83 0.53
N GLU A 121 -9.92 -3.54 0.20
CA GLU A 121 -10.53 -3.48 -1.12
C GLU A 121 -11.02 -2.07 -1.46
N LEU A 122 -11.59 -1.35 -0.48
CA LEU A 122 -11.97 0.05 -0.64
C LEU A 122 -10.75 0.92 -0.95
N ALA A 123 -9.66 0.77 -0.19
CA ALA A 123 -8.44 1.54 -0.39
C ALA A 123 -7.81 1.24 -1.77
N GLN A 124 -7.76 -0.03 -2.18
CA GLN A 124 -7.29 -0.41 -3.52
C GLN A 124 -8.14 0.20 -4.64
N CYS A 125 -9.47 0.19 -4.52
CA CYS A 125 -10.35 0.82 -5.49
C CYS A 125 -10.15 2.35 -5.55
N GLN A 126 -9.94 3.00 -4.41
CA GLN A 126 -9.65 4.45 -4.35
C GLN A 126 -8.30 4.79 -4.98
N TYR A 127 -7.28 3.97 -4.75
CA TYR A 127 -5.95 4.12 -5.36
C TYR A 127 -6.00 3.89 -6.89
N LEU A 128 -6.77 2.90 -7.35
CA LEU A 128 -6.90 2.54 -8.77
C LEU A 128 -7.70 3.57 -9.57
N LEU A 129 -8.75 4.16 -8.98
CA LEU A 129 -9.69 5.03 -9.70
C LEU A 129 -9.04 6.17 -10.51
N PRO A 130 -8.08 6.95 -10.00
CA PRO A 130 -7.39 7.97 -10.80
C PRO A 130 -6.45 7.39 -11.85
N ARG A 131 -5.99 6.14 -11.69
CA ARG A 131 -5.03 5.44 -12.54
C ARG A 131 -5.66 4.76 -13.76
N LEU A 132 -6.97 4.54 -13.75
CA LEU A 132 -7.71 3.89 -14.86
C LEU A 132 -7.52 4.59 -16.21
N ARG A 133 -7.40 5.91 -16.25
CA ARG A 133 -7.14 6.67 -17.49
C ARG A 133 -5.86 6.26 -18.22
N GLY A 134 -4.89 5.71 -17.53
CA GLY A 134 -3.59 5.32 -18.07
C GLY A 134 -3.51 3.89 -18.60
N MET A 135 -4.43 3.01 -18.22
CA MET A 135 -4.34 1.58 -18.49
C MET A 135 -4.72 1.20 -19.94
N TRP A 136 -5.64 1.93 -20.58
CA TRP A 136 -6.19 1.63 -21.90
C TRP A 136 -5.53 2.42 -23.04
N THR A 137 -4.19 2.40 -23.12
CA THR A 137 -3.44 3.21 -24.09
C THR A 137 -3.68 2.84 -25.55
N HIS A 138 -4.09 1.62 -25.84
CA HIS A 138 -4.38 1.16 -27.19
C HIS A 138 -5.76 1.65 -27.70
N LEU A 139 -6.72 1.87 -26.80
CA LEU A 139 -8.05 2.38 -27.12
C LEU A 139 -8.11 3.92 -27.15
N GLU A 140 -7.24 4.61 -26.43
CA GLU A 140 -7.13 6.09 -26.47
C GLU A 140 -6.79 6.62 -27.88
N ARG A 141 -6.19 5.79 -28.74
CA ARG A 141 -5.81 6.15 -30.13
C ARG A 141 -6.91 5.95 -31.16
N GLN A 142 -7.98 5.22 -30.83
CA GLN A 142 -9.15 5.08 -31.70
C GLN A 142 -10.05 6.30 -31.53
N LYS A 143 -9.78 7.36 -32.32
CA LYS A 143 -10.65 8.53 -32.37
C LYS A 143 -11.96 8.16 -33.03
N GLY A 144 -13.08 8.49 -32.39
CA GLY A 144 -14.37 8.59 -33.05
C GLY A 144 -14.35 9.71 -34.13
N GLY A 145 -15.33 9.75 -35.00
CA GLY A 145 -15.50 10.86 -35.97
C GLY A 145 -15.66 12.22 -35.26
N ILE A 146 -15.61 13.30 -36.01
CA ILE A 146 -15.74 14.68 -35.51
C ILE A 146 -17.01 14.79 -34.64
N GLY A 147 -16.84 15.11 -33.34
CA GLY A 147 -17.92 15.22 -32.35
C GLY A 147 -18.41 13.90 -31.73
N MET A 148 -17.87 12.74 -32.13
CA MET A 148 -18.20 11.46 -31.50
C MET A 148 -17.13 11.00 -30.52
N ARG A 149 -17.55 10.48 -29.33
CA ARG A 149 -16.68 9.79 -28.40
C ARG A 149 -16.16 8.49 -29.03
N GLY A 150 -14.85 8.27 -28.96
CA GLY A 150 -14.26 7.01 -29.42
C GLY A 150 -14.65 5.84 -28.50
N PRO A 151 -14.60 4.57 -29.00
CA PRO A 151 -14.92 3.38 -28.20
C PRO A 151 -14.06 3.29 -26.93
N GLY A 152 -12.80 3.75 -26.95
CA GLY A 152 -11.93 3.77 -25.78
C GLY A 152 -12.37 4.74 -24.68
N GLU A 153 -12.95 5.89 -25.01
CA GLU A 153 -13.50 6.83 -24.02
C GLU A 153 -14.72 6.24 -23.31
N THR A 154 -15.56 5.50 -24.03
CA THR A 154 -16.76 4.86 -23.47
C THR A 154 -16.39 3.71 -22.53
N GLU A 155 -15.36 2.93 -22.84
CA GLU A 155 -14.88 1.85 -22.00
C GLU A 155 -14.23 2.39 -20.71
N ILE A 156 -13.38 3.41 -20.82
CA ILE A 156 -12.76 4.06 -19.64
C ILE A 156 -13.84 4.67 -18.71
N GLU A 157 -14.85 5.32 -19.26
CA GLU A 157 -15.96 5.86 -18.47
C GLU A 157 -16.78 4.73 -17.79
N THR A 158 -16.97 3.63 -18.48
CA THR A 158 -17.67 2.45 -17.95
C THR A 158 -16.88 1.84 -16.79
N ASP A 159 -15.58 1.61 -16.97
CA ASP A 159 -14.72 1.08 -15.91
C ASP A 159 -14.68 2.01 -14.69
N ARG A 160 -14.58 3.33 -14.91
CA ARG A 160 -14.64 4.31 -13.82
C ARG A 160 -15.97 4.30 -13.09
N ARG A 161 -17.07 4.09 -13.78
CA ARG A 161 -18.39 3.96 -13.17
C ARG A 161 -18.45 2.69 -12.32
N ILE A 162 -18.03 1.55 -12.85
CA ILE A 162 -17.98 0.27 -12.13
C ILE A 162 -17.16 0.41 -10.84
N VAL A 163 -15.98 1.03 -10.91
CA VAL A 163 -15.13 1.22 -9.72
C VAL A 163 -15.77 2.20 -8.73
N ARG A 164 -16.44 3.27 -9.19
CA ARG A 164 -17.19 4.19 -8.30
C ARG A 164 -18.35 3.51 -7.61
N ASP A 165 -19.12 2.71 -8.33
CA ASP A 165 -20.24 1.94 -7.78
C ASP A 165 -19.72 0.93 -6.75
N LYS A 166 -18.60 0.26 -7.04
CA LYS A 166 -17.92 -0.63 -6.10
C LYS A 166 -17.47 0.11 -4.83
N ILE A 167 -16.88 1.29 -4.97
CA ILE A 167 -16.50 2.14 -3.82
C ILE A 167 -17.73 2.49 -2.96
N ALA A 168 -18.84 2.87 -3.58
CA ALA A 168 -20.09 3.19 -2.86
C ALA A 168 -20.63 1.97 -2.11
N LEU A 169 -20.64 0.80 -2.76
CA LEU A 169 -21.06 -0.46 -2.15
C LEU A 169 -20.16 -0.85 -0.94
N LEU A 170 -18.84 -0.75 -1.10
CA LEU A 170 -17.89 -1.07 -0.03
C LEU A 170 -18.03 -0.12 1.16
N LYS A 171 -18.23 1.19 0.93
CA LYS A 171 -18.53 2.17 1.98
C LYS A 171 -19.82 1.83 2.74
N SER A 172 -20.87 1.40 2.04
CA SER A 172 -22.12 0.96 2.66
C SER A 172 -21.90 -0.30 3.51
N LYS A 173 -21.15 -1.28 2.99
CA LYS A 173 -20.77 -2.49 3.74
C LYS A 173 -20.04 -2.16 5.04
N ILE A 174 -19.04 -1.29 4.99
CA ILE A 174 -18.28 -0.88 6.20
C ILE A 174 -19.24 -0.27 7.23
N LYS A 175 -20.13 0.64 6.83
CA LYS A 175 -21.13 1.23 7.74
C LYS A 175 -22.02 0.18 8.40
N THR A 176 -22.40 -0.87 7.67
CA THR A 176 -23.22 -1.97 8.21
C THR A 176 -22.42 -2.79 9.22
N ILE A 177 -21.18 -3.13 8.90
CA ILE A 177 -20.30 -3.87 9.82
C ILE A 177 -20.02 -3.05 11.09
N ASP A 178 -19.77 -1.73 10.96
CA ASP A 178 -19.54 -0.84 12.09
C ASP A 178 -20.77 -0.80 13.04
N LYS A 179 -21.98 -0.75 12.50
CA LYS A 179 -23.21 -0.83 13.30
C LYS A 179 -23.29 -2.16 14.06
N GLN A 180 -23.03 -3.29 13.39
CA GLN A 180 -23.03 -4.61 14.02
C GLN A 180 -21.97 -4.71 15.12
N MET A 181 -20.74 -4.24 14.83
CA MET A 181 -19.65 -4.21 15.81
C MET A 181 -19.98 -3.29 17.01
N SER A 182 -20.67 -2.16 16.80
CA SER A 182 -21.06 -1.25 17.89
C SER A 182 -22.06 -1.91 18.84
N VAL A 183 -23.03 -2.68 18.31
CA VAL A 183 -23.97 -3.45 19.11
C VAL A 183 -23.25 -4.53 19.93
N GLN A 184 -22.33 -5.29 19.30
CA GLN A 184 -21.53 -6.30 20.00
C GLN A 184 -20.62 -5.71 21.08
N ARG A 185 -20.10 -4.49 20.84
CA ARG A 185 -19.22 -3.76 21.79
C ARG A 185 -20.01 -3.13 22.95
N GLY A 186 -21.29 -2.82 22.77
CA GLY A 186 -22.16 -2.24 23.80
C GLY A 186 -22.24 -3.10 25.07
N ASN A 187 -22.13 -4.43 24.92
CA ASN A 187 -22.15 -5.38 26.05
C ASN A 187 -20.80 -5.57 26.78
N ARG A 188 -19.71 -4.91 26.37
CA ARG A 188 -18.37 -5.10 26.96
C ARG A 188 -18.12 -4.28 28.24
N GLY A 189 -19.16 -3.73 28.86
CA GLY A 189 -19.10 -3.09 30.16
C GLY A 189 -18.26 -1.80 30.23
N LYS A 190 -18.09 -1.29 31.44
CA LYS A 190 -17.33 -0.07 31.78
C LYS A 190 -15.82 -0.29 31.91
N LEU A 191 -15.24 -1.29 31.23
CA LEU A 191 -13.80 -1.55 31.32
C LEU A 191 -12.98 -0.48 30.61
N ILE A 192 -11.88 -0.10 31.24
CA ILE A 192 -10.88 0.81 30.66
C ILE A 192 -10.38 0.17 29.37
N ARG A 193 -10.24 0.98 28.31
CA ARG A 193 -9.70 0.54 27.01
C ARG A 193 -8.33 1.14 26.79
N THR A 194 -7.35 0.29 26.53
CA THR A 194 -5.96 0.66 26.27
C THR A 194 -5.57 0.14 24.90
N ALA A 195 -4.84 0.92 24.13
CA ALA A 195 -4.29 0.52 22.84
C ALA A 195 -2.76 0.55 22.89
N LEU A 196 -2.14 -0.47 22.29
CA LEU A 196 -0.70 -0.46 22.00
C LEU A 196 -0.49 0.27 20.68
N VAL A 197 0.18 1.41 20.73
CA VAL A 197 0.49 2.24 19.57
C VAL A 197 1.99 2.30 19.36
N GLY A 198 2.44 2.18 18.13
CA GLY A 198 3.86 2.26 17.79
C GLY A 198 4.08 1.78 16.36
N TYR A 199 5.28 2.00 15.85
CA TYR A 199 5.65 1.65 14.48
C TYR A 199 5.54 0.14 14.21
N THR A 200 5.54 -0.26 12.94
CA THR A 200 5.58 -1.69 12.56
C THR A 200 6.83 -2.35 13.14
N ASN A 201 6.72 -3.62 13.52
CA ASN A 201 7.83 -4.45 14.01
C ASN A 201 8.58 -3.96 15.27
N VAL A 202 7.98 -3.08 16.08
CA VAL A 202 8.55 -2.65 17.38
C VAL A 202 8.18 -3.58 18.55
N GLY A 203 7.59 -4.74 18.28
CA GLY A 203 7.25 -5.73 19.31
C GLY A 203 5.89 -5.55 19.98
N LYS A 204 4.94 -4.77 19.41
CA LYS A 204 3.59 -4.55 19.99
C LYS A 204 2.87 -5.87 20.29
N SER A 205 2.78 -6.75 19.31
CA SER A 205 2.11 -8.06 19.46
C SER A 205 2.84 -8.99 20.43
N THR A 206 4.17 -8.93 20.48
CA THR A 206 4.99 -9.65 21.46
C THR A 206 4.71 -9.16 22.88
N LEU A 207 4.65 -7.84 23.07
CA LEU A 207 4.30 -7.24 24.36
C LEU A 207 2.88 -7.62 24.78
N MET A 208 1.92 -7.58 23.84
CA MET A 208 0.54 -8.01 24.08
C MET A 208 0.48 -9.47 24.54
N ASN A 209 1.24 -10.36 23.89
CA ASN A 209 1.33 -11.78 24.27
C ASN A 209 1.87 -11.96 25.68
N SER A 210 2.93 -11.23 26.03
CA SER A 210 3.53 -11.27 27.35
C SER A 210 2.56 -10.83 28.46
N ILE A 211 1.81 -9.74 28.23
CA ILE A 211 0.89 -9.17 29.22
C ILE A 211 -0.40 -10.01 29.31
N SER A 212 -0.94 -10.49 28.18
CA SER A 212 -2.24 -11.20 28.15
C SER A 212 -2.11 -12.70 28.43
N LYS A 213 -0.89 -13.22 28.61
CA LYS A 213 -0.61 -14.68 28.76
C LYS A 213 -1.26 -15.53 27.69
N SER A 214 -1.34 -15.01 26.47
CA SER A 214 -2.01 -15.66 25.34
C SER A 214 -1.11 -15.65 24.11
N SER A 215 -1.28 -16.61 23.21
CA SER A 215 -0.57 -16.66 21.95
C SER A 215 -1.31 -15.83 20.89
N VAL A 216 -0.89 -14.60 20.64
CA VAL A 216 -1.23 -13.87 19.41
C VAL A 216 -0.13 -14.15 18.40
N PHE A 217 -0.51 -14.30 17.15
CA PHE A 217 0.44 -14.48 16.06
C PHE A 217 1.37 -13.24 15.98
N ALA A 218 2.62 -13.44 16.33
CA ALA A 218 3.67 -12.45 16.20
C ALA A 218 4.69 -12.98 15.19
N GLU A 219 4.90 -12.25 14.11
CA GLU A 219 5.85 -12.58 13.05
C GLU A 219 6.80 -11.40 12.85
N ASP A 220 8.06 -11.69 12.59
CA ASP A 220 9.08 -10.68 12.27
C ASP A 220 8.91 -10.21 10.82
N LYS A 221 7.78 -9.56 10.56
CA LYS A 221 7.42 -8.96 9.27
C LYS A 221 6.63 -7.69 9.51
N LEU A 222 6.81 -6.72 8.61
CA LEU A 222 6.02 -5.49 8.64
C LEU A 222 4.53 -5.79 8.45
N PHE A 223 3.68 -5.04 9.15
CA PHE A 223 2.22 -5.21 9.13
C PHE A 223 1.74 -6.64 9.46
N ALA A 224 2.43 -7.33 10.38
CA ALA A 224 2.03 -8.66 10.83
C ALA A 224 0.59 -8.66 11.39
N THR A 225 0.20 -7.57 12.06
CA THR A 225 -1.14 -7.36 12.59
C THR A 225 -1.85 -6.31 11.74
N LEU A 226 -2.83 -6.71 10.94
CA LEU A 226 -3.75 -5.82 10.21
C LEU A 226 -5.10 -5.72 10.93
N ASP A 227 -5.60 -6.84 11.45
CA ASP A 227 -6.84 -6.90 12.20
C ASP A 227 -6.58 -6.57 13.67
N THR A 228 -7.18 -5.51 14.18
CA THR A 228 -7.05 -5.15 15.61
C THR A 228 -7.62 -6.25 16.50
N THR A 229 -6.81 -6.80 17.37
CA THR A 229 -7.25 -7.76 18.38
C THR A 229 -7.42 -7.06 19.73
N THR A 230 -8.53 -7.31 20.40
CA THR A 230 -8.79 -6.77 21.76
C THR A 230 -8.92 -7.91 22.73
N ARG A 231 -8.16 -7.85 23.83
CA ARG A 231 -8.18 -8.86 24.89
C ARG A 231 -8.46 -8.24 26.25
N LYS A 232 -9.17 -8.99 27.08
CA LYS A 232 -9.34 -8.63 28.50
C LYS A 232 -8.10 -9.08 29.25
N VAL A 233 -7.46 -8.15 29.91
CA VAL A 233 -6.27 -8.37 30.76
C VAL A 233 -6.62 -7.97 32.18
N VAL A 234 -6.05 -8.68 33.16
CA VAL A 234 -6.18 -8.36 34.59
C VAL A 234 -4.78 -8.24 35.18
N ILE A 235 -4.45 -7.06 35.70
CA ILE A 235 -3.20 -6.83 36.43
C ILE A 235 -3.57 -6.47 37.86
N GLY A 236 -3.13 -7.30 38.80
CA GLY A 236 -3.63 -7.22 40.19
C GLY A 236 -5.15 -7.47 40.18
N ASN A 237 -5.91 -6.49 40.68
CA ASN A 237 -7.38 -6.55 40.72
C ASN A 237 -8.07 -5.65 39.66
N LEU A 238 -7.29 -5.08 38.71
CA LEU A 238 -7.81 -4.13 37.73
C LEU A 238 -7.99 -4.84 36.36
N PRO A 239 -9.25 -5.11 35.93
CA PRO A 239 -9.53 -5.61 34.61
C PRO A 239 -9.60 -4.45 33.60
N PHE A 240 -8.97 -4.61 32.43
CA PHE A 240 -9.03 -3.68 31.31
C PHE A 240 -8.99 -4.40 29.97
N LEU A 241 -9.32 -3.68 28.90
CA LEU A 241 -9.24 -4.18 27.53
C LEU A 241 -7.96 -3.63 26.89
N LEU A 242 -7.08 -4.55 26.44
CA LEU A 242 -5.87 -4.23 25.71
C LEU A 242 -6.07 -4.54 24.25
N GLY A 243 -5.86 -3.54 23.39
CA GLY A 243 -5.96 -3.65 21.92
C GLY A 243 -4.60 -3.56 21.28
N ASP A 244 -4.30 -4.47 20.34
CA ASP A 244 -3.18 -4.35 19.41
C ASP A 244 -3.65 -3.57 18.18
N THR A 245 -2.85 -2.61 17.71
CA THR A 245 -3.16 -1.79 16.54
C THR A 245 -2.24 -2.12 15.38
N VAL A 246 -2.69 -1.77 14.17
CA VAL A 246 -1.82 -1.74 12.99
C VAL A 246 -0.70 -0.75 13.28
N GLY A 247 0.51 -1.13 12.97
CA GLY A 247 1.70 -0.31 13.17
C GLY A 247 1.99 0.58 11.98
#